data_b3cb8c036268fce3f60022d2ac1db5ab
#
_entry.id   b3cb8c036268fce3f60022d2ac1db5ab
#
_cell.length_a   1.000
_cell.length_b   1.000
_cell.length_c   1.000
_cell.angle_alpha   90.00
_cell.angle_beta   90.00
_cell.angle_gamma   90.00
#
_symmetry.space_group_name_H-M   'P 1'
#
loop_
_entity.id
_entity.type
_entity.pdbx_description
1 polymer ?
#
loop_
_entity_poly.entity_id
_entity_poly.type
_entity_poly.pdbx_seq_one_letter_code
_entity_poly.pdbx_strand_id
1 'polypeptide(L)'
;GVAIFMVAARHLLTNPQIPHGKICIAFTPDEEIGRGVDARLPADLGADFAYTFDGAKVGEIEYESFSADGAVVKITVVSDNKIYAKGKLVNALHLAAKIVSTLPQATLTPEVTEGRDGFWHIYQMTGTAAEAELKFILRDFELDGLAAKGELLRQVCATVAASEPRAEITVEIRKQYRNMRYWLEKDMTPVELARAACRAEGIDPVSVPIRGGTDGSRLTEMGVPTPNIFTGMQEIHGPLEWISVQDMEDATRVCLRLVELAAKGA
;
A
#
# COMPACT_ATOMS: atom_id res chain seq x y z
N GLY A 1 -3.97 -10.58 13.00
CA GLY A 1 -4.05 -9.42 13.92
C GLY A 1 -5.12 -9.58 14.99
N VAL A 2 -6.41 -9.74 14.62
CA VAL A 2 -7.54 -9.70 15.59
C VAL A 2 -7.36 -10.68 16.77
N ALA A 3 -7.02 -11.94 16.51
CA ALA A 3 -6.83 -12.95 17.57
C ALA A 3 -5.67 -12.56 18.51
N ILE A 4 -4.57 -12.03 17.97
CA ILE A 4 -3.40 -11.55 18.73
C ILE A 4 -3.84 -10.47 19.72
N PHE A 5 -4.56 -9.44 19.26
CA PHE A 5 -5.03 -8.35 20.12
C PHE A 5 -6.04 -8.83 21.18
N MET A 6 -6.96 -9.71 20.84
CA MET A 6 -7.94 -10.23 21.79
C MET A 6 -7.29 -11.06 22.89
N VAL A 7 -6.28 -11.88 22.56
CA VAL A 7 -5.54 -12.67 23.55
C VAL A 7 -4.67 -11.76 24.41
N ALA A 8 -3.96 -10.79 23.83
CA ALA A 8 -3.13 -9.83 24.56
C ALA A 8 -3.99 -8.98 25.51
N ALA A 9 -5.12 -8.45 25.07
CA ALA A 9 -6.04 -7.69 25.91
C ALA A 9 -6.56 -8.51 27.09
N ARG A 10 -6.99 -9.75 26.85
CA ARG A 10 -7.43 -10.66 27.90
C ARG A 10 -6.31 -10.93 28.92
N HIS A 11 -5.08 -11.15 28.42
CA HIS A 11 -3.94 -11.41 29.29
C HIS A 11 -3.65 -10.20 30.20
N LEU A 12 -3.64 -8.98 29.68
CA LEU A 12 -3.42 -7.76 30.46
C LEU A 12 -4.54 -7.54 31.50
N LEU A 13 -5.80 -7.75 31.13
CA LEU A 13 -6.95 -7.60 32.04
C LEU A 13 -6.93 -8.62 33.18
N THR A 14 -6.42 -9.83 32.94
CA THR A 14 -6.32 -10.89 33.98
C THR A 14 -5.02 -10.81 34.79
N ASN A 15 -4.06 -9.99 34.39
CA ASN A 15 -2.77 -9.81 35.05
C ASN A 15 -2.48 -8.31 35.31
N PRO A 16 -3.25 -7.66 36.19
CA PRO A 16 -3.16 -6.21 36.39
C PRO A 16 -1.81 -5.72 36.96
N GLN A 17 -0.94 -6.63 37.36
CA GLN A 17 0.43 -6.33 37.80
C GLN A 17 1.39 -6.02 36.62
N ILE A 18 1.02 -6.36 35.39
CA ILE A 18 1.84 -6.06 34.21
C ILE A 18 1.77 -4.53 33.97
N PRO A 19 2.91 -3.83 33.97
CA PRO A 19 2.89 -2.40 33.75
C PRO A 19 2.52 -2.08 32.31
N HIS A 20 1.58 -1.18 32.13
CA HIS A 20 1.20 -0.64 30.82
C HIS A 20 0.61 0.76 30.94
N GLY A 21 0.77 1.57 29.89
CA GLY A 21 0.08 2.83 29.72
C GLY A 21 -1.36 2.63 29.22
N LYS A 22 -1.95 3.69 28.70
CA LYS A 22 -3.23 3.60 28.00
C LYS A 22 -3.04 2.83 26.70
N ILE A 23 -3.82 1.78 26.49
CA ILE A 23 -3.83 0.99 25.26
C ILE A 23 -5.15 1.21 24.55
N CYS A 24 -5.09 1.55 23.28
CA CYS A 24 -6.24 1.63 22.38
C CYS A 24 -6.13 0.51 21.34
N ILE A 25 -7.21 -0.22 21.11
CA ILE A 25 -7.32 -1.22 20.06
C ILE A 25 -8.35 -0.72 19.05
N ALA A 26 -7.99 -0.66 17.78
CA ALA A 26 -8.90 -0.33 16.69
C ALA A 26 -9.01 -1.51 15.73
N PHE A 27 -10.21 -1.73 15.22
CA PHE A 27 -10.51 -2.65 14.14
C PHE A 27 -11.03 -1.84 12.97
N THR A 28 -10.28 -1.83 11.89
CA THR A 28 -10.54 -1.01 10.71
C THR A 28 -11.13 -1.88 9.60
N PRO A 29 -12.42 -1.71 9.26
CA PRO A 29 -12.99 -2.38 8.08
C PRO A 29 -12.44 -1.74 6.80
N ASP A 30 -12.52 -2.46 5.67
CA ASP A 30 -12.12 -1.97 4.35
C ASP A 30 -10.61 -1.67 4.18
N GLU A 31 -9.73 -2.28 4.99
CA GLU A 31 -8.28 -2.14 4.84
C GLU A 31 -7.83 -2.58 3.44
N GLU A 32 -8.30 -3.72 2.94
CA GLU A 32 -7.94 -4.33 1.65
C GLU A 32 -8.24 -3.44 0.42
N ILE A 33 -9.10 -2.46 0.59
CA ILE A 33 -9.40 -1.46 -0.45
C ILE A 33 -8.84 -0.07 -0.13
N GLY A 34 -7.94 0.02 0.88
CA GLY A 34 -7.27 1.24 1.30
C GLY A 34 -8.19 2.28 1.95
N ARG A 35 -9.28 1.84 2.61
CA ARG A 35 -10.26 2.70 3.29
C ARG A 35 -10.38 2.42 4.78
N GLY A 36 -9.46 1.64 5.37
CA GLY A 36 -9.48 1.29 6.78
C GLY A 36 -9.33 2.51 7.71
N VAL A 37 -8.51 3.49 7.33
CA VAL A 37 -8.25 4.68 8.15
C VAL A 37 -9.07 5.86 7.67
N ASP A 38 -9.97 6.35 8.50
CA ASP A 38 -10.69 7.62 8.29
C ASP A 38 -9.96 8.81 8.96
N ALA A 39 -10.41 10.03 8.65
CA ALA A 39 -9.76 11.25 9.13
C ALA A 39 -9.88 11.47 10.66
N ARG A 40 -10.78 10.77 11.35
CA ARG A 40 -10.99 10.92 12.80
C ARG A 40 -10.17 9.91 13.60
N LEU A 41 -9.78 8.79 13.00
CA LEU A 41 -9.12 7.70 13.70
C LEU A 41 -7.88 8.14 14.52
N PRO A 42 -6.97 9.00 14.02
CA PRO A 42 -5.86 9.50 14.81
C PRO A 42 -6.28 10.21 16.11
N ALA A 43 -7.32 11.03 16.04
CA ALA A 43 -7.84 11.75 17.20
C ALA A 43 -8.57 10.80 18.17
N ASP A 44 -9.33 9.83 17.66
CA ASP A 44 -10.04 8.84 18.47
C ASP A 44 -9.07 7.91 19.20
N LEU A 45 -7.95 7.54 18.57
CA LEU A 45 -6.87 6.78 19.21
C LEU A 45 -6.18 7.62 20.31
N GLY A 46 -5.85 8.88 20.03
CA GLY A 46 -5.11 9.75 20.93
C GLY A 46 -3.80 9.09 21.39
N ALA A 47 -3.12 8.40 20.49
CA ALA A 47 -1.92 7.63 20.74
C ALA A 47 -0.69 8.38 20.23
N ASP A 48 0.44 8.25 20.94
CA ASP A 48 1.73 8.82 20.53
C ASP A 48 2.33 8.04 19.35
N PHE A 49 2.08 6.73 19.30
CA PHE A 49 2.41 5.82 18.20
C PHE A 49 1.50 4.60 18.23
N ALA A 50 1.48 3.83 17.16
CA ALA A 50 0.67 2.62 17.06
C ALA A 50 1.44 1.50 16.32
N TYR A 51 0.84 0.32 16.23
CA TYR A 51 1.32 -0.81 15.44
C TYR A 51 0.16 -1.47 14.72
N THR A 52 0.36 -1.83 13.46
CA THR A 52 -0.47 -2.82 12.80
C THR A 52 0.16 -4.20 12.94
N PHE A 53 -0.65 -5.24 13.13
CA PHE A 53 -0.23 -6.64 13.13
C PHE A 53 -0.81 -7.31 11.90
N ASP A 54 -0.09 -7.12 10.79
CA ASP A 54 -0.51 -7.49 9.44
C ASP A 54 0.69 -7.90 8.55
N GLY A 55 1.83 -8.16 9.16
CA GLY A 55 3.03 -8.62 8.49
C GLY A 55 3.07 -10.16 8.36
N ALA A 56 3.93 -10.66 7.47
CA ALA A 56 4.03 -12.07 7.14
C ALA A 56 4.89 -12.85 8.13
N LYS A 57 6.17 -13.03 7.84
CA LYS A 57 7.03 -13.98 8.53
C LYS A 57 7.41 -13.50 9.94
N VAL A 58 7.53 -14.45 10.85
CA VAL A 58 7.99 -14.19 12.23
C VAL A 58 9.31 -13.40 12.21
N GLY A 59 9.33 -12.29 12.96
CA GLY A 59 10.46 -11.37 13.07
C GLY A 59 10.44 -10.21 12.08
N GLU A 60 9.57 -10.19 11.09
CA GLU A 60 9.45 -9.08 10.14
C GLU A 60 8.86 -7.83 10.83
N ILE A 61 9.58 -6.71 10.70
CA ILE A 61 9.16 -5.39 11.13
C ILE A 61 9.28 -4.46 9.93
N GLU A 62 8.16 -3.92 9.54
CA GLU A 62 8.03 -3.14 8.32
C GLU A 62 7.76 -1.68 8.68
N TYR A 63 8.68 -0.81 8.30
CA TYR A 63 8.58 0.64 8.49
C TYR A 63 8.79 1.41 7.19
N GLU A 64 8.82 0.68 6.08
CA GLU A 64 8.95 1.19 4.72
C GLU A 64 7.89 0.54 3.82
N SER A 65 7.13 1.36 3.11
CA SER A 65 6.12 0.93 2.15
C SER A 65 6.31 1.60 0.81
N PHE A 66 5.66 1.14 -0.23
CA PHE A 66 5.57 1.94 -1.45
C PHE A 66 4.93 3.31 -1.16
N SER A 67 5.29 4.28 -1.99
CA SER A 67 4.44 5.43 -2.31
C SER A 67 3.55 5.06 -3.49
N ALA A 68 2.32 5.55 -3.51
CA ALA A 68 1.32 5.14 -4.46
C ALA A 68 0.55 6.31 -5.07
N ASP A 69 0.36 6.23 -6.38
CA ASP A 69 -0.58 7.06 -7.12
C ASP A 69 -1.50 6.18 -7.97
N GLY A 70 -2.74 6.60 -8.15
CA GLY A 70 -3.65 6.07 -9.14
C GLY A 70 -3.66 6.99 -10.37
N ALA A 71 -3.75 6.43 -11.58
CA ALA A 71 -3.92 7.24 -12.76
C ALA A 71 -5.11 6.76 -13.61
N VAL A 72 -5.82 7.73 -14.19
CA VAL A 72 -6.92 7.48 -15.12
C VAL A 72 -6.62 8.19 -16.42
N VAL A 73 -6.59 7.43 -17.51
CA VAL A 73 -6.49 7.96 -18.87
C VAL A 73 -7.87 7.84 -19.54
N LYS A 74 -8.38 8.95 -20.03
CA LYS A 74 -9.64 8.95 -20.82
C LYS A 74 -9.34 9.38 -22.23
N ILE A 75 -9.95 8.67 -23.17
CA ILE A 75 -9.83 8.88 -24.60
C ILE A 75 -11.24 9.09 -25.16
N THR A 76 -11.46 10.21 -25.82
CA THR A 76 -12.72 10.48 -26.54
C THR A 76 -12.41 10.85 -27.98
N VAL A 77 -13.25 10.43 -28.93
CA VAL A 77 -13.10 10.72 -30.34
C VAL A 77 -14.37 11.31 -30.93
N VAL A 78 -14.19 12.22 -31.90
CA VAL A 78 -15.30 13.04 -32.44
C VAL A 78 -16.19 12.26 -33.41
N SER A 79 -15.76 11.12 -33.97
CA SER A 79 -16.50 10.40 -34.99
C SER A 79 -16.37 8.88 -34.88
N ASP A 80 -17.53 8.23 -34.80
CA ASP A 80 -17.67 6.78 -34.85
C ASP A 80 -18.38 6.30 -36.13
N ASN A 81 -18.47 7.13 -37.20
CA ASN A 81 -19.19 6.79 -38.42
C ASN A 81 -18.58 5.58 -39.15
N LYS A 82 -19.21 4.42 -38.94
CA LYS A 82 -18.75 3.12 -39.45
C LYS A 82 -19.05 2.91 -40.94
N ILE A 83 -20.01 3.66 -41.51
CA ILE A 83 -20.46 3.47 -42.88
C ILE A 83 -19.52 4.11 -43.93
N TYR A 84 -18.97 5.29 -43.58
CA TYR A 84 -18.00 6.02 -44.41
C TYR A 84 -16.67 6.20 -43.65
N ALA A 85 -16.14 5.09 -43.16
CA ALA A 85 -15.06 5.07 -42.17
C ALA A 85 -13.66 5.46 -42.72
N LYS A 86 -13.41 5.17 -44.02
CA LYS A 86 -12.08 5.38 -44.62
C LYS A 86 -11.64 6.84 -44.52
N GLY A 87 -10.55 7.03 -43.80
CA GLY A 87 -9.95 8.37 -43.53
C GLY A 87 -10.73 9.26 -42.54
N LYS A 88 -11.86 8.75 -41.97
CA LYS A 88 -12.75 9.53 -41.09
C LYS A 88 -12.87 8.92 -39.71
N LEU A 89 -12.98 7.59 -39.60
CA LEU A 89 -13.13 6.89 -38.33
C LEU A 89 -11.83 6.97 -37.56
N VAL A 90 -11.91 7.40 -36.28
CA VAL A 90 -10.93 7.20 -35.26
C VAL A 90 -11.51 6.21 -34.26
N ASN A 91 -10.70 5.27 -33.79
CA ASN A 91 -11.13 4.25 -32.85
C ASN A 91 -10.37 4.43 -31.52
N ALA A 92 -11.09 4.80 -30.47
CA ALA A 92 -10.53 5.01 -29.14
C ALA A 92 -9.86 3.75 -28.57
N LEU A 93 -10.37 2.56 -28.87
CA LEU A 93 -9.75 1.30 -28.44
C LEU A 93 -8.38 1.06 -29.09
N HIS A 94 -8.19 1.48 -30.36
CA HIS A 94 -6.88 1.40 -31.01
C HIS A 94 -5.87 2.35 -30.37
N LEU A 95 -6.31 3.55 -29.97
CA LEU A 95 -5.45 4.50 -29.25
C LEU A 95 -5.11 4.00 -27.85
N ALA A 96 -6.08 3.43 -27.14
CA ALA A 96 -5.87 2.78 -25.85
C ALA A 96 -4.83 1.65 -25.94
N ALA A 97 -4.98 0.74 -26.90
CA ALA A 97 -4.04 -0.33 -27.16
C ALA A 97 -2.62 0.20 -27.47
N LYS A 98 -2.53 1.30 -28.26
CA LYS A 98 -1.25 1.94 -28.58
C LYS A 98 -0.58 2.53 -27.34
N ILE A 99 -1.33 3.19 -26.44
CA ILE A 99 -0.80 3.68 -25.17
C ILE A 99 -0.23 2.50 -24.38
N VAL A 100 -1.01 1.45 -24.14
CA VAL A 100 -0.58 0.28 -23.36
C VAL A 100 0.66 -0.38 -23.97
N SER A 101 0.69 -0.57 -25.28
CA SER A 101 1.81 -1.23 -25.98
C SER A 101 3.09 -0.39 -26.01
N THR A 102 2.98 0.92 -25.84
CA THR A 102 4.15 1.83 -25.80
C THR A 102 4.80 1.87 -24.41
N LEU A 103 4.05 1.55 -23.36
CA LEU A 103 4.57 1.51 -22.00
C LEU A 103 5.55 0.33 -21.83
N PRO A 104 6.65 0.43 -21.05
CA PRO A 104 7.69 -0.59 -20.93
C PRO A 104 7.23 -1.81 -20.13
N GLN A 105 6.37 -2.64 -20.71
CA GLN A 105 5.79 -3.83 -20.08
C GLN A 105 6.84 -4.86 -19.67
N ALA A 106 7.95 -4.96 -20.41
CA ALA A 106 8.99 -5.94 -20.15
C ALA A 106 9.89 -5.63 -18.93
N THR A 107 9.78 -4.42 -18.34
CA THR A 107 10.72 -3.97 -17.31
C THR A 107 10.08 -3.31 -16.11
N LEU A 108 8.85 -2.81 -16.21
CA LEU A 108 8.23 -1.98 -15.18
C LEU A 108 6.78 -2.37 -14.83
N THR A 109 6.41 -3.64 -15.00
CA THR A 109 5.12 -4.17 -14.54
C THR A 109 5.31 -5.07 -13.31
N PRO A 110 4.27 -5.34 -12.52
CA PRO A 110 4.37 -6.21 -11.35
C PRO A 110 4.92 -7.61 -11.68
N GLU A 111 4.65 -8.10 -12.90
CA GLU A 111 5.03 -9.44 -13.35
C GLU A 111 6.55 -9.61 -13.56
N VAL A 112 7.29 -8.51 -13.69
CA VAL A 112 8.72 -8.49 -14.00
C VAL A 112 9.57 -7.69 -13.04
N THR A 113 8.98 -7.20 -11.93
CA THR A 113 9.66 -6.40 -10.92
C THR A 113 9.63 -7.06 -9.56
N GLU A 114 10.69 -6.91 -8.78
CA GLU A 114 10.81 -7.46 -7.43
C GLU A 114 11.56 -6.50 -6.49
N GLY A 115 11.68 -6.87 -5.22
CA GLY A 115 12.44 -6.11 -4.23
C GLY A 115 12.01 -4.63 -4.18
N ARG A 116 12.94 -3.75 -4.49
CA ARG A 116 12.72 -2.29 -4.45
C ARG A 116 12.32 -1.68 -5.79
N ASP A 117 12.12 -2.50 -6.82
CA ASP A 117 11.69 -2.00 -8.13
C ASP A 117 10.26 -1.45 -8.05
N GLY A 118 10.07 -0.23 -8.48
CA GLY A 118 8.75 0.32 -8.68
C GLY A 118 8.12 -0.17 -9.98
N PHE A 119 6.79 0.01 -10.12
CA PHE A 119 6.06 -0.46 -11.29
C PHE A 119 4.88 0.44 -11.66
N TRP A 120 4.35 0.23 -12.89
CA TRP A 120 2.96 0.55 -13.21
C TRP A 120 2.16 -0.73 -13.43
N HIS A 121 0.91 -0.68 -13.11
CA HIS A 121 -0.01 -1.77 -13.36
C HIS A 121 -1.29 -1.21 -13.97
N ILE A 122 -1.57 -1.59 -15.23
CA ILE A 122 -2.90 -1.37 -15.80
C ILE A 122 -3.81 -2.48 -15.29
N TYR A 123 -4.82 -2.13 -14.52
CA TYR A 123 -5.71 -3.12 -13.93
C TYR A 123 -7.13 -3.10 -14.52
N GLN A 124 -7.44 -2.06 -15.30
CA GLN A 124 -8.73 -1.96 -15.97
C GLN A 124 -8.59 -1.21 -17.29
N MET A 125 -9.21 -1.76 -18.33
CA MET A 125 -9.41 -1.12 -19.62
C MET A 125 -10.84 -1.37 -20.07
N THR A 126 -11.61 -0.30 -20.29
CA THR A 126 -13.00 -0.35 -20.75
C THR A 126 -13.20 0.63 -21.89
N GLY A 127 -14.15 0.37 -22.77
CA GLY A 127 -14.49 1.34 -23.80
C GLY A 127 -15.23 0.79 -25.01
N THR A 128 -15.43 1.67 -25.96
CA THR A 128 -16.03 1.48 -27.27
C THR A 128 -15.15 2.12 -28.35
N ALA A 129 -15.58 2.11 -29.59
CA ALA A 129 -14.89 2.84 -30.65
C ALA A 129 -14.88 4.37 -30.42
N ALA A 130 -15.89 4.90 -29.71
CA ALA A 130 -16.04 6.34 -29.44
C ALA A 130 -15.26 6.83 -28.21
N GLU A 131 -15.09 5.99 -27.20
CA GLU A 131 -14.44 6.35 -25.95
C GLU A 131 -13.72 5.15 -25.33
N ALA A 132 -12.68 5.42 -24.55
CA ALA A 132 -12.01 4.40 -23.74
C ALA A 132 -11.50 5.01 -22.43
N GLU A 133 -11.46 4.18 -21.37
CA GLU A 133 -10.89 4.52 -20.10
C GLU A 133 -9.88 3.45 -19.67
N LEU A 134 -8.70 3.90 -19.27
CA LEU A 134 -7.61 3.07 -18.74
C LEU A 134 -7.33 3.48 -17.30
N LYS A 135 -7.25 2.49 -16.39
CA LYS A 135 -6.90 2.75 -14.99
C LYS A 135 -5.60 2.07 -14.63
N PHE A 136 -4.72 2.84 -13.99
CA PHE A 136 -3.38 2.43 -13.60
C PHE A 136 -3.15 2.60 -12.11
N ILE A 137 -2.30 1.75 -11.58
CA ILE A 137 -1.63 1.90 -10.29
C ILE A 137 -0.17 2.21 -10.58
N LEU A 138 0.37 3.26 -9.94
CA LEU A 138 1.78 3.63 -9.96
C LEU A 138 2.37 3.40 -8.58
N ARG A 139 3.51 2.71 -8.50
CA ARG A 139 4.17 2.37 -7.24
C ARG A 139 5.66 2.62 -7.34
N ASP A 140 6.23 3.22 -6.30
CA ASP A 140 7.67 3.35 -6.10
C ASP A 140 7.98 3.60 -4.63
N PHE A 141 9.13 3.17 -4.14
CA PHE A 141 9.60 3.53 -2.80
C PHE A 141 10.04 5.00 -2.74
N GLU A 142 10.59 5.51 -3.83
CA GLU A 142 11.09 6.88 -3.91
C GLU A 142 10.11 7.79 -4.66
N LEU A 143 9.95 9.03 -4.16
CA LEU A 143 9.03 10.01 -4.76
C LEU A 143 9.44 10.41 -6.17
N ASP A 144 10.74 10.52 -6.42
CA ASP A 144 11.25 10.85 -7.76
C ASP A 144 10.95 9.74 -8.77
N GLY A 145 11.09 8.47 -8.36
CA GLY A 145 10.73 7.32 -9.17
C GLY A 145 9.22 7.26 -9.45
N LEU A 146 8.39 7.58 -8.45
CA LEU A 146 6.94 7.67 -8.62
C LEU A 146 6.55 8.78 -9.58
N ALA A 147 7.15 9.98 -9.43
CA ALA A 147 6.93 11.13 -10.31
C ALA A 147 7.36 10.83 -11.75
N ALA A 148 8.51 10.18 -11.94
CA ALA A 148 8.99 9.78 -13.26
C ALA A 148 8.02 8.82 -13.97
N LYS A 149 7.40 7.89 -13.24
CA LYS A 149 6.37 6.98 -13.78
C LYS A 149 5.13 7.74 -14.24
N GLY A 150 4.68 8.70 -13.44
CA GLY A 150 3.56 9.56 -13.81
C GLY A 150 3.84 10.40 -15.03
N GLU A 151 5.05 10.98 -15.12
CA GLU A 151 5.46 11.79 -16.25
C GLU A 151 5.59 10.97 -17.54
N LEU A 152 6.16 9.77 -17.47
CA LEU A 152 6.26 8.88 -18.62
C LEU A 152 4.86 8.51 -19.17
N LEU A 153 3.88 8.24 -18.28
CA LEU A 153 2.50 8.01 -18.71
C LEU A 153 1.93 9.23 -19.47
N ARG A 154 2.16 10.45 -18.95
CA ARG A 154 1.74 11.68 -19.63
C ARG A 154 2.39 11.85 -21.00
N GLN A 155 3.71 11.60 -21.11
CA GLN A 155 4.45 11.69 -22.35
C GLN A 155 3.97 10.70 -23.40
N VAL A 156 3.71 9.46 -23.01
CA VAL A 156 3.15 8.44 -23.92
C VAL A 156 1.76 8.87 -24.41
N CYS A 157 0.89 9.32 -23.52
CA CYS A 157 -0.44 9.80 -23.87
C CYS A 157 -0.37 11.03 -24.80
N ALA A 158 0.50 11.98 -24.54
CA ALA A 158 0.71 13.17 -25.38
C ALA A 158 1.23 12.79 -26.77
N THR A 159 2.15 11.83 -26.86
CA THR A 159 2.67 11.31 -28.14
C THR A 159 1.58 10.64 -28.96
N VAL A 160 0.73 9.84 -28.32
CA VAL A 160 -0.40 9.20 -29.00
C VAL A 160 -1.43 10.24 -29.44
N ALA A 161 -1.76 11.24 -28.61
CA ALA A 161 -2.65 12.35 -28.96
C ALA A 161 -2.12 13.15 -30.15
N ALA A 162 -0.83 13.45 -30.19
CA ALA A 162 -0.20 14.15 -31.31
C ALA A 162 -0.27 13.35 -32.62
N SER A 163 -0.32 12.01 -32.55
CA SER A 163 -0.47 11.15 -33.74
C SER A 163 -1.90 11.10 -34.28
N GLU A 164 -2.91 11.54 -33.52
CA GLU A 164 -4.32 11.56 -33.91
C GLU A 164 -5.03 12.80 -33.29
N PRO A 165 -4.90 13.97 -33.93
CA PRO A 165 -5.45 15.23 -33.39
C PRO A 165 -6.98 15.29 -33.27
N ARG A 166 -7.70 14.30 -33.79
CA ARG A 166 -9.16 14.19 -33.68
C ARG A 166 -9.58 13.46 -32.40
N ALA A 167 -8.62 12.97 -31.62
CA ALA A 167 -8.89 12.36 -30.31
C ALA A 167 -8.49 13.33 -29.21
N GLU A 168 -9.30 13.40 -28.17
CA GLU A 168 -8.95 14.01 -26.90
C GLU A 168 -8.46 12.93 -25.94
N ILE A 169 -7.25 13.10 -25.41
CA ILE A 169 -6.67 12.17 -24.43
C ILE A 169 -6.30 12.96 -23.19
N THR A 170 -6.93 12.63 -22.08
CA THR A 170 -6.66 13.25 -20.77
C THR A 170 -6.03 12.27 -19.80
N VAL A 171 -5.14 12.76 -18.93
CA VAL A 171 -4.46 11.96 -17.90
C VAL A 171 -4.67 12.64 -16.57
N GLU A 172 -5.35 11.96 -15.65
CA GLU A 172 -5.51 12.38 -14.27
C GLU A 172 -4.68 11.46 -13.37
N ILE A 173 -3.79 12.04 -12.55
CA ILE A 173 -3.01 11.30 -11.56
C ILE A 173 -3.42 11.80 -10.18
N ARG A 174 -3.80 10.86 -9.30
CA ARG A 174 -4.26 11.14 -7.94
C ARG A 174 -3.35 10.45 -6.93
N LYS A 175 -2.89 11.21 -5.96
CA LYS A 175 -2.18 10.67 -4.79
C LYS A 175 -3.07 9.68 -4.05
N GLN A 176 -2.52 8.53 -3.67
CA GLN A 176 -3.17 7.55 -2.80
C GLN A 176 -2.56 7.58 -1.39
N TYR A 177 -1.30 7.20 -1.25
CA TYR A 177 -0.53 7.24 0.01
C TYR A 177 0.96 7.41 -0.26
N ARG A 178 1.75 7.62 0.80
CA ARG A 178 3.20 7.79 0.72
C ARG A 178 3.90 6.78 1.60
N ASN A 179 5.16 6.47 1.27
CA ASN A 179 6.03 5.60 2.02
C ASN A 179 6.13 6.09 3.47
N MET A 180 5.75 5.25 4.44
CA MET A 180 5.76 5.59 5.85
C MET A 180 7.16 5.88 6.39
N ARG A 181 8.22 5.42 5.70
CA ARG A 181 9.61 5.73 6.03
C ARG A 181 9.87 7.21 6.16
N TYR A 182 9.29 8.06 5.31
CA TYR A 182 9.52 9.52 5.33
C TYR A 182 9.15 10.20 6.66
N TRP A 183 8.34 9.56 7.47
CA TRP A 183 7.99 10.02 8.82
C TRP A 183 8.72 9.22 9.89
N LEU A 184 8.77 7.90 9.77
CA LEU A 184 9.38 7.01 10.76
C LEU A 184 10.90 7.19 10.89
N GLU A 185 11.61 7.55 9.81
CA GLU A 185 13.05 7.87 9.88
C GLU A 185 13.36 9.09 10.75
N LYS A 186 12.39 9.96 11.02
CA LYS A 186 12.58 11.13 11.89
C LYS A 186 12.54 10.75 13.37
N ASP A 187 11.82 9.70 13.71
CA ASP A 187 11.75 9.11 15.04
C ASP A 187 11.53 7.60 14.92
N MET A 188 12.62 6.85 15.05
CA MET A 188 12.63 5.40 14.98
C MET A 188 12.17 4.72 16.26
N THR A 189 11.79 5.47 17.30
CA THR A 189 11.40 4.91 18.61
C THR A 189 10.40 3.76 18.48
N PRO A 190 9.28 3.86 17.74
CA PRO A 190 8.36 2.73 17.62
C PRO A 190 8.97 1.50 16.94
N VAL A 191 9.86 1.71 15.96
CA VAL A 191 10.53 0.63 15.25
C VAL A 191 11.55 -0.06 16.16
N GLU A 192 12.32 0.71 16.93
CA GLU A 192 13.30 0.15 17.86
C GLU A 192 12.64 -0.58 19.03
N LEU A 193 11.50 -0.10 19.52
CA LEU A 193 10.68 -0.82 20.50
C LEU A 193 10.23 -2.18 19.96
N ALA A 194 9.73 -2.23 18.71
CA ALA A 194 9.33 -3.48 18.06
C ALA A 194 10.52 -4.44 17.94
N ARG A 195 11.68 -3.95 17.51
CA ARG A 195 12.91 -4.74 17.43
C ARG A 195 13.35 -5.27 18.80
N ALA A 196 13.28 -4.44 19.84
CA ALA A 196 13.60 -4.83 21.21
C ALA A 196 12.63 -5.88 21.74
N ALA A 197 11.33 -5.77 21.43
CA ALA A 197 10.33 -6.74 21.82
C ALA A 197 10.57 -8.11 21.16
N CYS A 198 10.89 -8.15 19.87
CA CYS A 198 11.27 -9.39 19.17
C CYS A 198 12.49 -10.04 19.83
N ARG A 199 13.58 -9.29 20.05
CA ARG A 199 14.79 -9.82 20.69
C ARG A 199 14.55 -10.35 22.11
N ALA A 200 13.70 -9.69 22.88
CA ALA A 200 13.33 -10.13 24.23
C ALA A 200 12.57 -11.45 24.25
N GLU A 201 11.88 -11.77 23.15
CA GLU A 201 11.19 -13.05 22.96
C GLU A 201 12.04 -14.10 22.19
N GLY A 202 13.32 -13.81 21.96
CA GLY A 202 14.25 -14.72 21.28
C GLY A 202 14.06 -14.78 19.75
N ILE A 203 13.40 -13.76 19.18
CA ILE A 203 13.13 -13.63 17.74
C ILE A 203 14.08 -12.60 17.15
N ASP A 204 14.80 -12.95 16.08
CA ASP A 204 15.67 -12.02 15.39
C ASP A 204 14.84 -11.08 14.50
N PRO A 205 14.82 -9.76 14.76
CA PRO A 205 14.05 -8.82 13.97
C PRO A 205 14.70 -8.56 12.61
N VAL A 206 13.91 -8.64 11.56
CA VAL A 206 14.30 -8.33 10.18
C VAL A 206 13.42 -7.22 9.65
N SER A 207 14.02 -6.20 9.03
CA SER A 207 13.25 -5.14 8.37
C SER A 207 13.16 -5.42 6.89
N VAL A 208 11.93 -5.51 6.40
CA VAL A 208 11.61 -5.70 4.98
C VAL A 208 10.71 -4.56 4.50
N PRO A 209 10.87 -4.12 3.25
CA PRO A 209 9.97 -3.12 2.68
C PRO A 209 8.69 -3.79 2.15
N ILE A 210 7.54 -3.14 2.36
CA ILE A 210 6.25 -3.59 1.84
C ILE A 210 6.06 -3.09 0.40
N ARG A 211 5.80 -3.98 -0.55
CA ARG A 211 5.47 -3.62 -1.95
C ARG A 211 4.01 -3.19 -2.13
N GLY A 212 3.41 -2.65 -1.10
CA GLY A 212 2.05 -2.15 -1.03
C GLY A 212 1.95 -1.01 -0.03
N GLY A 213 0.77 -0.78 0.49
CA GLY A 213 0.48 0.09 1.62
C GLY A 213 -0.29 -0.68 2.68
N THR A 214 -0.33 -0.17 3.88
CA THR A 214 -1.10 -0.68 5.01
C THR A 214 -1.84 0.46 5.68
N ASP A 215 -2.75 0.18 6.57
CA ASP A 215 -3.33 1.19 7.45
C ASP A 215 -2.25 1.94 8.25
N GLY A 216 -1.13 1.27 8.57
CA GLY A 216 0.04 1.89 9.18
C GLY A 216 0.67 3.00 8.33
N SER A 217 0.70 2.84 7.01
CA SER A 217 1.20 3.90 6.11
C SER A 217 0.32 5.15 6.17
N ARG A 218 -0.99 4.98 6.22
CA ARG A 218 -1.94 6.10 6.31
C ARG A 218 -1.93 6.77 7.68
N LEU A 219 -1.95 5.99 8.77
CA LEU A 219 -1.86 6.53 10.13
C LEU A 219 -0.57 7.31 10.33
N THR A 220 0.55 6.79 9.83
CA THR A 220 1.85 7.47 9.91
C THR A 220 1.83 8.81 9.16
N GLU A 221 1.27 8.86 7.95
CA GLU A 221 1.10 10.11 7.20
C GLU A 221 0.20 11.10 7.94
N MET A 222 -0.78 10.62 8.72
CA MET A 222 -1.72 11.43 9.51
C MET A 222 -1.17 11.82 10.89
N GLY A 223 0.07 11.47 11.20
CA GLY A 223 0.78 11.92 12.40
C GLY A 223 0.83 10.91 13.55
N VAL A 224 0.38 9.68 13.36
CA VAL A 224 0.55 8.58 14.31
C VAL A 224 1.56 7.58 13.75
N PRO A 225 2.85 7.63 14.16
CA PRO A 225 3.87 6.70 13.69
C PRO A 225 3.46 5.24 13.91
N THR A 226 3.31 4.48 12.82
CA THR A 226 2.67 3.14 12.89
C THR A 226 3.43 2.15 12.02
N PRO A 227 4.53 1.54 12.51
CA PRO A 227 5.16 0.43 11.81
C PRO A 227 4.28 -0.81 11.86
N ASN A 228 4.48 -1.72 10.89
CA ASN A 228 3.78 -2.98 10.79
C ASN A 228 4.65 -4.11 11.39
N ILE A 229 4.00 -5.04 12.07
CA ILE A 229 4.62 -6.19 12.74
C ILE A 229 4.03 -7.48 12.17
N PHE A 230 4.83 -8.50 12.13
CA PHE A 230 4.45 -9.82 11.66
C PHE A 230 3.26 -10.42 12.43
N THR A 231 2.55 -11.31 11.78
CA THR A 231 1.55 -12.19 12.38
C THR A 231 1.91 -13.67 12.20
N GLY A 232 2.71 -13.99 11.19
CA GLY A 232 3.04 -15.34 10.74
C GLY A 232 2.20 -15.80 9.54
N MET A 233 1.43 -14.90 8.91
CA MET A 233 0.60 -15.20 7.74
C MET A 233 1.43 -15.71 6.56
N GLN A 234 0.87 -16.68 5.83
CA GLN A 234 1.45 -17.29 4.64
C GLN A 234 0.43 -17.27 3.50
N GLU A 235 0.89 -17.20 2.25
CA GLU A 235 0.04 -17.17 1.04
C GLU A 235 -1.01 -16.05 1.06
N ILE A 236 -0.60 -14.89 1.57
CA ILE A 236 -1.46 -13.70 1.77
C ILE A 236 -2.19 -13.35 0.49
N HIS A 237 -3.48 -12.99 0.59
CA HIS A 237 -4.40 -12.70 -0.51
C HIS A 237 -4.67 -13.89 -1.46
N GLY A 238 -4.22 -15.07 -1.10
CA GLY A 238 -4.42 -16.28 -1.88
C GLY A 238 -5.58 -17.15 -1.34
N PRO A 239 -6.13 -18.06 -2.16
CA PRO A 239 -7.16 -18.99 -1.71
C PRO A 239 -6.63 -20.05 -0.73
N LEU A 240 -5.33 -20.15 -0.58
CA LEU A 240 -4.64 -21.08 0.31
C LEU A 240 -3.99 -20.36 1.50
N GLU A 241 -4.42 -19.15 1.82
CA GLU A 241 -3.92 -18.39 2.97
C GLU A 241 -4.04 -19.21 4.26
N TRP A 242 -2.99 -19.22 5.04
CA TRP A 242 -2.93 -19.93 6.31
C TRP A 242 -1.99 -19.27 7.31
N ILE A 243 -2.11 -19.63 8.56
CA ILE A 243 -1.24 -19.21 9.65
C ILE A 243 -1.08 -20.35 10.66
N SER A 244 0.11 -20.51 11.26
CA SER A 244 0.30 -21.46 12.34
C SER A 244 -0.15 -20.86 13.69
N VAL A 245 -0.62 -21.69 14.60
CA VAL A 245 -0.93 -21.26 15.96
C VAL A 245 0.34 -20.78 16.67
N GLN A 246 1.46 -21.44 16.44
CA GLN A 246 2.76 -21.10 17.02
C GLN A 246 3.21 -19.69 16.62
N ASP A 247 3.06 -19.31 15.34
CA ASP A 247 3.41 -17.98 14.87
C ASP A 247 2.48 -16.91 15.47
N MET A 248 1.18 -17.22 15.63
CA MET A 248 0.26 -16.33 16.34
C MET A 248 0.63 -16.17 17.83
N GLU A 249 1.12 -17.23 18.48
CA GLU A 249 1.60 -17.19 19.86
C GLU A 249 2.86 -16.31 19.96
N ASP A 250 3.81 -16.44 19.00
CA ASP A 250 4.99 -15.60 18.92
C ASP A 250 4.62 -14.12 18.75
N ALA A 251 3.74 -13.81 17.82
CA ALA A 251 3.25 -12.45 17.62
C ALA A 251 2.52 -11.89 18.86
N THR A 252 1.78 -12.73 19.57
CA THR A 252 1.11 -12.35 20.83
C THR A 252 2.12 -12.04 21.92
N ARG A 253 3.20 -12.83 22.06
CA ARG A 253 4.28 -12.56 23.04
C ARG A 253 4.99 -11.25 22.71
N VAL A 254 5.29 -11.00 21.44
CA VAL A 254 5.90 -9.73 21.00
C VAL A 254 4.95 -8.56 21.29
N CYS A 255 3.64 -8.70 21.04
CA CYS A 255 2.65 -7.67 21.37
C CYS A 255 2.65 -7.32 22.88
N LEU A 256 2.65 -8.32 23.74
CA LEU A 256 2.72 -8.11 25.19
C LEU A 256 4.06 -7.48 25.63
N ARG A 257 5.14 -7.93 25.05
CA ARG A 257 6.48 -7.36 25.33
C ARG A 257 6.59 -5.91 24.90
N LEU A 258 5.99 -5.54 23.77
CA LEU A 258 5.88 -4.15 23.32
C LEU A 258 5.19 -3.26 24.36
N VAL A 259 4.06 -3.73 24.89
CA VAL A 259 3.30 -3.01 25.93
C VAL A 259 4.17 -2.77 27.17
N GLU A 260 4.89 -3.80 27.63
CA GLU A 260 5.78 -3.68 28.80
C GLU A 260 6.96 -2.72 28.57
N LEU A 261 7.58 -2.76 27.38
CA LEU A 261 8.69 -1.89 27.02
C LEU A 261 8.23 -0.43 26.88
N ALA A 262 7.11 -0.21 26.23
CA ALA A 262 6.54 1.14 26.10
C ALA A 262 6.23 1.77 27.47
N ALA A 263 5.74 0.99 28.44
CA ALA A 263 5.47 1.47 29.79
C ALA A 263 6.73 1.86 30.57
N LYS A 264 7.88 1.32 30.22
CA LYS A 264 9.17 1.63 30.87
C LYS A 264 9.85 2.87 30.30
N GLY A 265 9.33 3.46 29.24
CA GLY A 265 9.92 4.61 28.57
C GLY A 265 11.25 4.27 27.89
N ALA A 266 11.33 3.06 27.35
CA ALA A 266 12.53 2.58 26.66
C ALA A 266 12.68 3.24 25.30
#